data_4cf2f31c3e534339a8094c98c7a97ead
#
_entry.id   4cf2f31c3e534339a8094c98c7a97ead
#
_cell.length_a   1.000
_cell.length_b   1.000
_cell.length_c   1.000
_cell.angle_alpha   90.00
_cell.angle_beta   90.00
_cell.angle_gamma   90.00
#
_symmetry.space_group_name_H-M   'P 1'
#
loop_
_entity.id
_entity.type
_entity.pdbx_description
1 polymer ?
#
loop_
_entity_poly.entity_id
_entity_poly.type
_entity_poly.pdbx_seq_one_letter_code
_entity_poly.pdbx_strand_id
1 'polypeptide(L)'
;MRFRYFVLGGLALLMTLLCLSARVAPGEPDFGFTPGERFPGREMEGFHDTLNALGGGPETAVIVTWRTDDGLSRAINAMLSHRSVARGVTIYSICLDDSDTDALLYAKADNVAMGTRILAASQLSRSVRRQLMRRGPQVFKLSSGLVSEVYSPDRIWLDGVSVL
;
A
#
# COMPACT_ATOMS: atom_id res chain seq x y z
N MET A 1 -57.53 25.47 -8.24
CA MET A 1 -56.94 24.15 -7.82
C MET A 1 -55.78 23.62 -8.67
N ARG A 2 -55.57 24.07 -9.89
CA ARG A 2 -54.51 23.54 -10.79
C ARG A 2 -53.06 23.95 -10.45
N PHE A 3 -52.85 25.07 -9.75
CA PHE A 3 -51.53 25.60 -9.42
C PHE A 3 -50.75 24.76 -8.37
N ARG A 4 -51.47 24.09 -7.45
CA ARG A 4 -50.83 23.26 -6.40
C ARG A 4 -50.19 22.00 -6.95
N TYR A 5 -50.68 21.45 -8.06
CA TYR A 5 -50.12 20.22 -8.66
C TYR A 5 -48.85 20.52 -9.44
N PHE A 6 -48.69 21.74 -10.00
CA PHE A 6 -47.47 22.15 -10.69
C PHE A 6 -46.30 22.34 -9.73
N VAL A 7 -46.55 22.88 -8.55
CA VAL A 7 -45.50 23.06 -7.52
C VAL A 7 -45.05 21.73 -6.94
N LEU A 8 -45.96 20.81 -6.68
CA LEU A 8 -45.61 19.47 -6.18
C LEU A 8 -44.88 18.63 -7.24
N GLY A 9 -45.26 18.72 -8.50
CA GLY A 9 -44.57 18.05 -9.62
C GLY A 9 -43.15 18.57 -9.84
N GLY A 10 -42.96 19.90 -9.75
CA GLY A 10 -41.66 20.55 -9.87
C GLY A 10 -40.73 20.17 -8.70
N LEU A 11 -41.26 20.10 -7.49
CA LEU A 11 -40.46 19.70 -6.30
C LEU A 11 -40.03 18.24 -6.37
N ALA A 12 -40.92 17.35 -6.81
CA ALA A 12 -40.60 15.94 -7.02
C ALA A 12 -39.54 15.72 -8.11
N LEU A 13 -39.62 16.48 -9.19
CA LEU A 13 -38.62 16.44 -10.27
C LEU A 13 -37.26 16.97 -9.80
N LEU A 14 -37.25 18.04 -9.01
CA LEU A 14 -36.03 18.60 -8.43
C LEU A 14 -35.36 17.62 -7.45
N MET A 15 -36.14 16.93 -6.63
CA MET A 15 -35.65 15.91 -5.70
C MET A 15 -35.09 14.69 -6.44
N THR A 16 -35.74 14.25 -7.51
CA THR A 16 -35.19 13.14 -8.32
C THR A 16 -33.94 13.54 -9.08
N LEU A 17 -33.83 14.77 -9.57
CA LEU A 17 -32.59 15.29 -10.17
C LEU A 17 -31.46 15.42 -9.13
N LEU A 18 -31.77 15.89 -7.91
CA LEU A 18 -30.80 15.94 -6.81
C LEU A 18 -30.35 14.54 -6.37
N CYS A 19 -31.25 13.57 -6.29
CA CYS A 19 -30.89 12.17 -5.99
C CYS A 19 -30.11 11.51 -7.15
N LEU A 20 -30.32 11.90 -8.40
CA LEU A 20 -29.54 11.43 -9.54
C LEU A 20 -28.14 12.09 -9.63
N SER A 21 -28.03 13.35 -9.21
CA SER A 21 -26.73 14.04 -9.13
C SER A 21 -25.93 13.66 -7.88
N ALA A 22 -26.58 13.15 -6.86
CA ALA A 22 -25.96 12.49 -5.70
C ALA A 22 -25.53 11.04 -6.00
N ARG A 23 -25.50 10.61 -7.27
CA ARG A 23 -24.63 9.51 -7.65
C ARG A 23 -23.24 10.00 -7.31
N VAL A 24 -22.75 9.52 -6.18
CA VAL A 24 -21.36 9.49 -5.79
C VAL A 24 -20.57 9.37 -7.09
N ALA A 25 -19.81 10.42 -7.42
CA ALA A 25 -18.80 10.34 -8.46
C ALA A 25 -18.11 9.00 -8.18
N PRO A 26 -17.97 8.10 -9.17
CA PRO A 26 -17.28 6.85 -8.95
C PRO A 26 -16.02 7.25 -8.21
N GLY A 27 -15.95 6.89 -6.92
CA GLY A 27 -14.82 7.26 -6.07
C GLY A 27 -13.63 6.88 -6.91
N GLU A 28 -12.66 7.79 -7.05
CA GLU A 28 -11.40 7.46 -7.73
C GLU A 28 -11.14 6.01 -7.39
N PRO A 29 -11.06 5.12 -8.40
CA PRO A 29 -10.99 3.70 -8.13
C PRO A 29 -9.97 3.56 -7.01
N ASP A 30 -10.40 2.94 -5.92
CA ASP A 30 -9.55 2.79 -4.73
C ASP A 30 -8.41 1.86 -5.17
N PHE A 31 -7.46 2.40 -5.92
CA PHE A 31 -6.24 1.73 -6.39
C PHE A 31 -5.40 1.46 -5.16
N GLY A 32 -5.94 0.62 -4.34
CA GLY A 32 -5.42 0.58 -3.05
C GLY A 32 -4.83 -0.73 -2.70
N PHE A 33 -4.05 -1.39 -3.49
CA PHE A 33 -3.31 -2.55 -3.01
C PHE A 33 -4.19 -3.51 -2.17
N THR A 34 -5.42 -3.75 -2.65
CA THR A 34 -6.35 -4.68 -2.01
C THR A 34 -6.01 -6.11 -2.43
N PRO A 35 -6.35 -7.11 -1.63
CA PRO A 35 -6.16 -8.51 -2.01
C PRO A 35 -6.76 -8.81 -3.39
N GLY A 36 -5.97 -9.46 -4.24
CA GLY A 36 -6.32 -9.77 -5.63
C GLY A 36 -5.80 -8.77 -6.66
N GLU A 37 -5.37 -7.58 -6.26
CA GLU A 37 -4.79 -6.58 -7.16
C GLU A 37 -3.31 -6.84 -7.40
N ARG A 38 -2.83 -6.45 -8.58
CA ARG A 38 -1.41 -6.50 -8.90
C ARG A 38 -0.69 -5.35 -8.22
N PHE A 39 0.33 -5.67 -7.43
CA PHE A 39 1.20 -4.63 -6.89
C PHE A 39 1.96 -3.93 -8.03
N PRO A 40 2.03 -2.60 -8.07
CA PRO A 40 2.58 -1.84 -9.20
C PRO A 40 4.11 -1.86 -9.23
N GLY A 41 4.71 -3.03 -9.10
CA GLY A 41 6.16 -3.22 -9.09
C GLY A 41 6.85 -2.77 -10.39
N ARG A 42 6.10 -2.72 -11.52
CA ARG A 42 6.65 -2.25 -12.80
C ARG A 42 7.00 -0.76 -12.81
N GLU A 43 6.44 0.01 -11.91
CA GLU A 43 6.67 1.46 -11.79
C GLU A 43 7.77 1.79 -10.78
N MET A 44 8.42 0.76 -10.21
CA MET A 44 9.49 0.91 -9.24
C MET A 44 10.80 0.54 -9.88
N GLU A 45 11.70 1.53 -10.05
CA GLU A 45 13.03 1.32 -10.57
C GLU A 45 13.80 0.28 -9.72
N GLY A 46 14.36 -0.74 -10.35
CA GLY A 46 15.03 -1.87 -9.66
C GLY A 46 14.11 -2.99 -9.14
N PHE A 47 12.80 -2.80 -9.14
CA PHE A 47 11.82 -3.85 -8.82
C PHE A 47 11.54 -4.74 -10.03
N HIS A 48 11.71 -4.18 -11.22
CA HIS A 48 11.44 -4.84 -12.50
C HIS A 48 12.28 -6.09 -12.74
N ASP A 49 13.56 -6.00 -12.48
CA ASP A 49 14.48 -7.12 -12.74
C ASP A 49 14.24 -8.26 -11.77
N THR A 50 13.79 -7.95 -10.57
CA THR A 50 13.58 -8.95 -9.53
C THR A 50 12.22 -9.62 -9.64
N LEU A 51 11.13 -8.90 -9.95
CA LEU A 51 9.85 -9.54 -10.25
C LEU A 51 9.87 -10.31 -11.56
N ASN A 52 10.69 -9.91 -12.54
CA ASN A 52 10.88 -10.67 -13.76
C ASN A 52 11.84 -11.87 -13.55
N ALA A 53 12.83 -11.74 -12.67
CA ALA A 53 13.68 -12.88 -12.26
C ALA A 53 12.92 -13.87 -11.36
N LEU A 54 11.88 -13.41 -10.66
CA LEU A 54 10.89 -14.21 -9.96
C LEU A 54 9.84 -14.80 -10.93
N GLY A 55 10.04 -14.57 -12.22
CA GLY A 55 9.13 -14.91 -13.29
C GLY A 55 8.81 -16.38 -13.38
N GLY A 56 7.70 -16.78 -12.77
CA GLY A 56 7.02 -18.04 -13.02
C GLY A 56 6.96 -19.04 -11.87
N GLY A 57 7.49 -18.72 -10.69
CA GLY A 57 7.36 -19.56 -9.50
C GLY A 57 6.31 -19.03 -8.49
N PRO A 58 5.86 -19.84 -7.53
CA PRO A 58 4.97 -19.43 -6.46
C PRO A 58 5.72 -18.60 -5.39
N GLU A 59 6.59 -17.70 -5.80
CA GLU A 59 7.40 -16.97 -4.84
C GLU A 59 6.58 -15.94 -4.09
N THR A 60 6.62 -16.08 -2.77
CA THR A 60 6.05 -15.12 -1.84
C THR A 60 7.07 -14.02 -1.61
N ALA A 61 6.66 -12.78 -1.83
CA ALA A 61 7.41 -11.60 -1.45
C ALA A 61 6.63 -10.80 -0.41
N VAL A 62 7.35 -10.06 0.43
CA VAL A 62 6.75 -9.15 1.41
C VAL A 62 7.24 -7.74 1.13
N ILE A 63 6.31 -6.79 1.12
CA ILE A 63 6.61 -5.36 1.04
C ILE A 63 6.23 -4.73 2.36
N VAL A 64 7.16 -4.05 2.99
CA VAL A 64 6.94 -3.30 4.22
C VAL A 64 7.10 -1.84 3.92
N THR A 65 6.05 -1.04 4.15
CA THR A 65 6.15 0.41 4.10
C THR A 65 6.29 0.97 5.52
N TRP A 66 7.14 1.97 5.70
CA TRP A 66 7.45 2.54 7.00
C TRP A 66 7.82 4.02 6.88
N ARG A 67 7.86 4.72 8.01
CA ARG A 67 8.25 6.13 8.10
C ARG A 67 9.32 6.33 9.16
N THR A 68 10.17 7.32 8.96
CA THR A 68 11.26 7.63 9.90
C THR A 68 10.75 8.12 11.25
N ASP A 69 9.60 8.80 11.28
CA ASP A 69 8.93 9.31 12.47
C ASP A 69 8.00 8.30 13.17
N ASP A 70 7.77 7.11 12.59
CA ASP A 70 6.91 6.07 13.15
C ASP A 70 7.73 4.88 13.67
N GLY A 71 7.97 4.88 14.99
CA GLY A 71 8.76 3.85 15.67
C GLY A 71 8.17 2.44 15.53
N LEU A 72 6.84 2.28 15.45
CA LEU A 72 6.21 0.98 15.32
C LEU A 72 6.45 0.39 13.93
N SER A 73 6.23 1.15 12.87
CA SER A 73 6.47 0.68 11.50
C SER A 73 7.95 0.36 11.27
N ARG A 74 8.87 1.12 11.87
CA ARG A 74 10.31 0.84 11.85
C ARG A 74 10.65 -0.48 12.55
N ALA A 75 10.10 -0.71 13.74
CA ALA A 75 10.29 -1.95 14.48
C ALA A 75 9.76 -3.18 13.71
N ILE A 76 8.59 -3.07 13.08
CA ILE A 76 8.03 -4.11 12.22
C ILE A 76 8.92 -4.37 11.00
N ASN A 77 9.42 -3.31 10.35
CA ASN A 77 10.35 -3.43 9.23
C ASN A 77 11.61 -4.22 9.62
N ALA A 78 12.25 -3.87 10.72
CA ALA A 78 13.43 -4.58 11.22
C ALA A 78 13.11 -6.04 11.56
N MET A 79 12.04 -6.29 12.29
CA MET A 79 11.63 -7.64 12.69
C MET A 79 11.34 -8.53 11.47
N LEU A 80 10.58 -8.04 10.50
CA LEU A 80 10.23 -8.81 9.30
C LEU A 80 11.44 -9.06 8.41
N SER A 81 12.38 -8.10 8.32
CA SER A 81 13.60 -8.28 7.55
C SER A 81 14.43 -9.47 8.05
N HIS A 82 14.62 -9.60 9.36
CA HIS A 82 15.35 -10.73 9.93
C HIS A 82 14.61 -12.06 9.75
N ARG A 83 13.30 -12.05 9.95
CA ARG A 83 12.48 -13.26 9.75
C ARG A 83 12.45 -13.72 8.30
N SER A 84 12.43 -12.79 7.35
CA SER A 84 12.40 -13.11 5.93
C SER A 84 13.70 -13.77 5.48
N VAL A 85 14.86 -13.26 5.91
CA VAL A 85 16.15 -13.87 5.62
C VAL A 85 16.22 -15.30 6.16
N ALA A 86 15.74 -15.53 7.38
CA ALA A 86 15.71 -16.86 7.99
C ALA A 86 14.81 -17.86 7.24
N ARG A 87 13.82 -17.37 6.50
CA ARG A 87 12.86 -18.20 5.74
C ARG A 87 13.08 -18.20 4.23
N GLY A 88 14.08 -17.48 3.73
CA GLY A 88 14.36 -17.36 2.30
C GLY A 88 13.26 -16.58 1.53
N VAL A 89 12.50 -15.72 2.22
CA VAL A 89 11.47 -14.89 1.60
C VAL A 89 12.06 -13.55 1.19
N THR A 90 11.79 -13.09 -0.02
CA THR A 90 12.23 -11.76 -0.46
C THR A 90 11.43 -10.67 0.23
N ILE A 91 12.12 -9.69 0.81
CA ILE A 91 11.49 -8.52 1.43
C ILE A 91 11.97 -7.23 0.77
N TYR A 92 11.00 -6.35 0.52
CA TYR A 92 11.22 -4.97 0.09
C TYR A 92 10.79 -4.02 1.19
N SER A 93 11.69 -3.16 1.58
CA SER A 93 11.50 -2.15 2.62
C SER A 93 11.38 -0.79 1.97
N ILE A 94 10.21 -0.17 2.05
CA ILE A 94 9.92 1.11 1.40
C ILE A 94 9.72 2.19 2.46
N CYS A 95 10.67 3.11 2.56
CA CYS A 95 10.51 4.31 3.37
C CYS A 95 9.57 5.28 2.65
N LEU A 96 8.51 5.71 3.31
CA LEU A 96 7.53 6.65 2.75
C LEU A 96 8.02 8.11 2.76
N ASP A 97 9.14 8.39 3.40
CA ASP A 97 9.75 9.71 3.39
C ASP A 97 10.60 9.90 2.12
N ASP A 98 10.86 11.16 1.76
CA ASP A 98 11.45 11.51 0.47
C ASP A 98 12.97 11.38 0.41
N SER A 99 13.62 11.19 1.54
CA SER A 99 15.08 11.18 1.65
C SER A 99 15.65 9.77 1.59
N ASP A 100 16.34 9.44 0.52
CA ASP A 100 17.06 8.17 0.36
C ASP A 100 18.13 7.99 1.45
N THR A 101 18.81 9.08 1.80
CA THR A 101 19.86 9.09 2.83
C THR A 101 19.27 8.74 4.19
N ASP A 102 18.12 9.34 4.55
CA ASP A 102 17.47 9.06 5.82
C ASP A 102 16.93 7.63 5.86
N ALA A 103 16.34 7.13 4.76
CA ALA A 103 15.88 5.77 4.66
C ALA A 103 17.02 4.76 4.98
N LEU A 104 18.18 4.95 4.40
CA LEU A 104 19.35 4.09 4.65
C LEU A 104 19.90 4.26 6.06
N LEU A 105 19.95 5.48 6.57
CA LEU A 105 20.46 5.79 7.91
C LEU A 105 19.58 5.11 8.98
N TYR A 106 18.26 5.29 8.90
CA TYR A 106 17.34 4.67 9.86
C TYR A 106 17.28 3.15 9.73
N ALA A 107 17.30 2.61 8.51
CA ALA A 107 17.36 1.16 8.33
C ALA A 107 18.62 0.55 8.96
N LYS A 108 19.76 1.23 8.85
CA LYS A 108 21.01 0.82 9.53
C LYS A 108 20.90 0.96 11.05
N ALA A 109 20.34 2.07 11.54
CA ALA A 109 20.17 2.31 12.99
C ALA A 109 19.24 1.28 13.64
N ASP A 110 18.19 0.87 12.91
CA ASP A 110 17.23 -0.16 13.34
C ASP A 110 17.74 -1.60 13.12
N ASN A 111 18.96 -1.76 12.63
CA ASN A 111 19.54 -3.07 12.33
C ASN A 111 18.67 -3.91 11.36
N VAL A 112 18.14 -3.28 10.31
CA VAL A 112 17.45 -4.02 9.24
C VAL A 112 18.40 -5.04 8.62
N ALA A 113 17.92 -6.25 8.39
CA ALA A 113 18.76 -7.37 7.95
C ALA A 113 19.46 -7.08 6.61
N MET A 114 20.72 -7.48 6.50
CA MET A 114 21.48 -7.40 5.26
C MET A 114 20.79 -8.21 4.16
N GLY A 115 20.73 -7.66 2.94
CA GLY A 115 20.02 -8.27 1.81
C GLY A 115 18.58 -7.77 1.66
N THR A 116 18.04 -7.04 2.65
CA THR A 116 16.77 -6.32 2.48
C THR A 116 16.93 -5.22 1.45
N ARG A 117 16.04 -5.17 0.46
CA ARG A 117 16.03 -4.08 -0.52
C ARG A 117 15.31 -2.87 0.05
N ILE A 118 16.07 -1.83 0.31
CA ILE A 118 15.56 -0.57 0.87
C ILE A 118 15.35 0.42 -0.26
N LEU A 119 14.15 0.97 -0.33
CA LEU A 119 13.74 1.99 -1.30
C LEU A 119 13.18 3.19 -0.54
N ALA A 120 13.38 4.39 -1.06
CA ALA A 120 12.69 5.57 -0.56
C ALA A 120 11.54 5.97 -1.51
N ALA A 121 10.60 6.75 -1.01
CA ALA A 121 9.44 7.20 -1.78
C ALA A 121 9.83 8.02 -3.03
N SER A 122 10.99 8.68 -3.00
CA SER A 122 11.57 9.39 -4.15
C SER A 122 11.83 8.50 -5.38
N GLN A 123 12.10 7.21 -5.16
CA GLN A 123 12.38 6.22 -6.20
C GLN A 123 11.12 5.59 -6.80
N LEU A 124 9.95 5.97 -6.28
CA LEU A 124 8.67 5.47 -6.75
C LEU A 124 8.05 6.40 -7.79
N SER A 125 7.23 5.87 -8.71
CA SER A 125 6.42 6.72 -9.56
C SER A 125 5.48 7.59 -8.72
N ARG A 126 5.12 8.77 -9.24
CA ARG A 126 4.27 9.72 -8.52
C ARG A 126 2.92 9.12 -8.11
N SER A 127 2.35 8.23 -8.94
CA SER A 127 1.08 7.56 -8.68
C SER A 127 1.20 6.60 -7.49
N VAL A 128 2.17 5.68 -7.53
CA VAL A 128 2.43 4.70 -6.47
C VAL A 128 2.75 5.40 -5.15
N ARG A 129 3.66 6.38 -5.19
CA ARG A 129 4.02 7.18 -4.02
C ARG A 129 2.80 7.81 -3.36
N ARG A 130 1.92 8.48 -4.12
CA ARG A 130 0.71 9.12 -3.60
C ARG A 130 -0.21 8.11 -2.91
N GLN A 131 -0.37 6.92 -3.49
CA GLN A 131 -1.22 5.88 -2.95
C GLN A 131 -0.67 5.32 -1.62
N LEU A 132 0.62 4.99 -1.58
CA LEU A 132 1.27 4.49 -0.36
C LEU A 132 1.24 5.55 0.75
N MET A 133 1.52 6.81 0.43
CA MET A 133 1.51 7.90 1.42
C MET A 133 0.12 8.16 2.01
N ARG A 134 -0.96 8.02 1.22
CA ARG A 134 -2.33 8.20 1.73
C ARG A 134 -2.73 7.15 2.77
N ARG A 135 -2.25 5.93 2.61
CA ARG A 135 -2.59 4.82 3.52
C ARG A 135 -1.66 4.69 4.72
N GLY A 136 -0.51 5.34 4.64
CA GLY A 136 0.53 5.23 5.66
C GLY A 136 1.22 3.87 5.68
N PRO A 137 1.95 3.56 6.76
CA PRO A 137 2.69 2.31 6.90
C PRO A 137 1.79 1.07 6.83
N GLN A 138 2.16 0.11 5.99
CA GLN A 138 1.46 -1.17 5.80
C GLN A 138 2.44 -2.27 5.43
N VAL A 139 2.00 -3.51 5.58
CA VAL A 139 2.73 -4.69 5.13
C VAL A 139 1.87 -5.45 4.11
N PHE A 140 2.43 -5.68 2.95
CA PHE A 140 1.78 -6.40 1.86
C PHE A 140 2.47 -7.74 1.66
N LYS A 141 1.69 -8.81 1.67
CA LYS A 141 2.15 -10.12 1.23
C LYS A 141 1.78 -10.30 -0.24
N LEU A 142 2.75 -10.65 -1.04
CA LEU A 142 2.56 -10.89 -2.47
C LEU A 142 2.70 -12.37 -2.79
N SER A 143 1.88 -12.84 -3.71
CA SER A 143 2.01 -14.15 -4.35
C SER A 143 1.94 -13.95 -5.87
N SER A 144 2.99 -14.30 -6.58
CA SER A 144 3.09 -14.11 -8.04
C SER A 144 2.81 -12.66 -8.49
N GLY A 145 3.23 -11.68 -7.68
CA GLY A 145 3.04 -10.24 -7.93
C GLY A 145 1.63 -9.72 -7.64
N LEU A 146 0.72 -10.56 -7.16
CA LEU A 146 -0.59 -10.14 -6.67
C LEU A 146 -0.56 -9.95 -5.16
N VAL A 147 -1.24 -8.92 -4.68
CA VAL A 147 -1.44 -8.73 -3.24
C VAL A 147 -2.33 -9.85 -2.73
N SER A 148 -1.82 -10.69 -1.85
CA SER A 148 -2.61 -11.74 -1.21
C SER A 148 -3.22 -11.26 0.11
N GLU A 149 -2.47 -10.48 0.86
CA GLU A 149 -2.88 -10.00 2.18
C GLU A 149 -2.27 -8.61 2.45
N VAL A 150 -2.99 -7.80 3.25
CA VAL A 150 -2.54 -6.46 3.69
C VAL A 150 -2.73 -6.34 5.19
N TYR A 151 -1.70 -5.87 5.88
CA TYR A 151 -1.70 -5.71 7.33
C TYR A 151 -1.26 -4.30 7.73
N SER A 152 -1.89 -3.74 8.76
CA SER A 152 -1.33 -2.58 9.45
C SER A 152 -0.24 -3.02 10.43
N PRO A 153 0.76 -2.18 10.75
CA PRO A 153 1.77 -2.48 11.76
C PRO A 153 1.17 -2.85 13.12
N ASP A 154 0.09 -2.18 13.54
CA ASP A 154 -0.60 -2.45 14.80
C ASP A 154 -1.11 -3.89 14.88
N ARG A 155 -1.73 -4.40 13.83
CA ARG A 155 -2.23 -5.78 13.79
C ARG A 155 -1.11 -6.80 13.88
N ILE A 156 0.01 -6.55 13.20
CA ILE A 156 1.17 -7.45 13.28
C ILE A 156 1.73 -7.49 14.69
N TRP A 157 1.81 -6.32 15.33
CA TRP A 157 2.37 -6.20 16.67
C TRP A 157 1.46 -6.80 17.76
N LEU A 158 0.16 -6.47 17.73
CA LEU A 158 -0.81 -6.85 18.76
C LEU A 158 -1.29 -8.29 18.60
N ASP A 159 -1.60 -8.71 17.39
CA ASP A 159 -2.22 -10.00 17.12
C ASP A 159 -1.19 -11.11 16.88
N GLY A 160 0.09 -10.77 16.78
CA GLY A 160 1.16 -11.73 16.49
C GLY A 160 1.00 -12.39 15.12
N VAL A 161 0.34 -11.71 14.17
CA VAL A 161 0.03 -12.26 12.84
C VAL A 161 1.31 -12.69 12.14
N SER A 162 1.35 -13.93 11.70
CA SER A 162 2.45 -14.46 10.89
C SER A 162 2.27 -14.02 9.44
N VAL A 163 3.08 -13.06 9.04
CA VAL A 163 3.11 -12.54 7.66
C VAL A 163 3.95 -13.43 6.74
N LEU A 164 4.84 -14.21 7.33
CA LEU A 164 5.84 -15.06 6.65
C LEU A 164 5.53 -16.54 6.78
#